data_7e1504c5a23d2914a021c5ec23e8ee98
#
_entry.id   7e1504c5a23d2914a021c5ec23e8ee98
#
_cell.length_a   1.000
_cell.length_b   1.000
_cell.length_c   1.000
_cell.angle_alpha   90.00
_cell.angle_beta   90.00
_cell.angle_gamma   90.00
#
_symmetry.space_group_name_H-M   'P 1'
#
loop_
_entity.id
_entity.type
_entity.pdbx_description
1 polymer ?
#
loop_
_entity_poly.entity_id
_entity_poly.type
_entity_poly.pdbx_seq_one_letter_code
_entity_poly.pdbx_strand_id
1 'polypeptide(L)'
;MVRVSPNGRELVVVDGVEVLGLRLNWKKRYITLAPVATLIGLAFRLKDPHKLIGDVEDRGITCALIPRATPGIEIGLRHDPMGVPFQNGPIVGKDVFVPLDDAVIGGRAQIGNGWRMLMESLAAGRSISLPALSIGASQMCTRICGAYATVREQFDTPIGRFEGIEEPLARIAGLTYLMTAARTLTCGALDAGEKPAVIGNICKA
;
A
#
# COMPACT_ATOMS: atom_id res chain seq x y z
N MET A 1 12.83 30.96 6.66
CA MET A 1 12.17 32.03 7.41
C MET A 1 10.80 32.20 6.79
N VAL A 2 9.73 32.02 7.56
CA VAL A 2 8.35 32.21 7.07
C VAL A 2 8.01 33.69 7.25
N ARG A 3 7.70 34.39 6.16
CA ARG A 3 7.12 35.74 6.25
C ARG A 3 5.63 35.66 5.96
N VAL A 4 4.84 36.27 6.81
CA VAL A 4 3.39 36.46 6.56
C VAL A 4 3.23 37.79 5.85
N SER A 5 2.65 37.79 4.66
CA SER A 5 2.31 39.02 3.95
C SER A 5 1.16 39.76 4.65
N PRO A 6 0.97 41.08 4.42
CA PRO A 6 -0.15 41.83 4.98
C PRO A 6 -1.54 41.24 4.69
N ASN A 7 -1.63 40.35 3.71
CA ASN A 7 -2.86 39.65 3.27
C ASN A 7 -3.03 38.26 3.91
N GLY A 8 -2.26 37.93 4.97
CA GLY A 8 -2.34 36.64 5.66
C GLY A 8 -1.73 35.46 4.89
N ARG A 9 -1.01 35.69 3.79
CA ARG A 9 -0.31 34.65 3.05
C ARG A 9 1.02 34.31 3.71
N GLU A 10 1.24 33.07 4.02
CA GLU A 10 2.57 32.59 4.43
C GLU A 10 3.50 32.58 3.22
N LEU A 11 4.51 33.43 3.23
CA LEU A 11 5.55 33.46 2.21
C LEU A 11 6.76 32.68 2.75
N VAL A 12 7.13 31.62 2.05
CA VAL A 12 8.37 30.88 2.32
C VAL A 12 9.39 31.25 1.27
N VAL A 13 10.55 31.67 1.74
CA VAL A 13 11.68 32.04 0.86
C VAL A 13 12.70 30.91 0.92
N VAL A 14 12.97 30.29 -0.23
CA VAL A 14 14.02 29.30 -0.41
C VAL A 14 15.07 29.91 -1.31
N ASP A 15 16.32 29.95 -0.85
CA ASP A 15 17.46 30.54 -1.57
C ASP A 15 17.20 31.96 -2.09
N GLY A 16 16.48 32.76 -1.31
CA GLY A 16 16.14 34.16 -1.66
C GLY A 16 14.94 34.34 -2.59
N VAL A 17 14.28 33.26 -3.01
CA VAL A 17 13.11 33.31 -3.91
C VAL A 17 11.85 32.92 -3.13
N GLU A 18 10.75 33.67 -3.37
CA GLU A 18 9.45 33.31 -2.83
C GLU A 18 8.91 32.05 -3.51
N VAL A 19 8.61 31.02 -2.73
CA VAL A 19 8.18 29.71 -3.22
C VAL A 19 6.79 29.39 -2.69
N LEU A 20 5.87 29.05 -3.59
CA LEU A 20 4.60 28.47 -3.23
C LEU A 20 4.83 27.00 -2.81
N GLY A 21 4.40 26.65 -1.59
CA GLY A 21 4.62 25.32 -1.07
C GLY A 21 3.45 24.78 -0.27
N LEU A 22 3.61 23.54 0.13
CA LEU A 22 2.67 22.80 0.96
C LEU A 22 3.18 22.76 2.39
N ARG A 23 2.31 23.04 3.36
CA ARG A 23 2.55 22.77 4.78
C ARG A 23 1.76 21.53 5.17
N LEU A 24 2.47 20.48 5.49
CA LEU A 24 1.91 19.15 5.68
C LEU A 24 2.01 18.71 7.14
N ASN A 25 0.91 18.14 7.64
CA ASN A 25 0.84 17.52 8.95
C ASN A 25 0.21 16.14 8.80
N TRP A 26 0.84 15.09 9.34
CA TRP A 26 0.31 13.73 9.27
C TRP A 26 0.78 12.84 10.41
N LYS A 27 0.01 11.78 10.63
CA LYS A 27 0.40 10.65 11.48
C LYS A 27 -0.04 9.37 10.78
N LYS A 28 0.91 8.60 10.27
CA LYS A 28 0.66 7.33 9.58
C LYS A 28 1.33 6.18 10.32
N ARG A 29 0.64 5.05 10.40
CA ARG A 29 1.00 3.97 11.31
C ARG A 29 1.82 2.87 10.66
N TYR A 30 1.33 2.31 9.56
CA TYR A 30 1.94 1.13 8.92
C TYR A 30 2.47 1.50 7.55
N ILE A 31 3.68 2.05 7.52
CA ILE A 31 4.28 2.51 6.27
C ILE A 31 5.41 1.58 5.87
N THR A 32 5.18 0.87 4.78
CA THR A 32 6.16 -0.03 4.17
C THR A 32 7.41 0.73 3.78
N LEU A 33 8.56 0.18 4.14
CA LEU A 33 9.91 0.71 3.93
C LEU A 33 10.22 2.03 4.66
N ALA A 34 9.30 2.61 5.46
CA ALA A 34 9.57 3.86 6.18
C ALA A 34 10.90 3.86 6.96
N PRO A 35 11.28 2.78 7.67
CA PRO A 35 12.54 2.75 8.41
C PRO A 35 13.80 2.94 7.55
N VAL A 36 13.76 2.57 6.28
CA VAL A 36 14.91 2.56 5.37
C VAL A 36 14.76 3.48 4.15
N ALA A 37 13.56 4.01 3.89
CA ALA A 37 13.29 4.87 2.75
C ALA A 37 14.08 6.18 2.82
N THR A 38 14.60 6.63 1.70
CA THR A 38 15.21 7.96 1.52
C THR A 38 14.22 8.98 0.99
N LEU A 39 13.16 8.48 0.31
CA LEU A 39 12.08 9.26 -0.26
C LEU A 39 10.75 8.69 0.22
N ILE A 40 9.85 9.55 0.66
CA ILE A 40 8.54 9.20 1.21
C ILE A 40 7.46 9.58 0.20
N GLY A 41 6.70 8.59 -0.27
CA GLY A 41 5.46 8.81 -1.00
C GLY A 41 4.31 9.12 -0.02
N LEU A 42 3.73 10.29 -0.11
CA LEU A 42 2.65 10.73 0.78
C LEU A 42 1.39 11.06 -0.03
N ALA A 43 0.27 10.45 0.34
CA ALA A 43 -1.05 10.85 -0.11
C ALA A 43 -1.78 11.59 1.01
N PHE A 44 -2.32 12.74 0.70
CA PHE A 44 -3.00 13.62 1.66
C PHE A 44 -4.14 14.39 0.99
N ARG A 45 -5.06 14.90 1.80
CA ARG A 45 -6.11 15.78 1.32
C ARG A 45 -5.58 17.21 1.30
N LEU A 46 -5.49 17.80 0.12
CA LEU A 46 -5.01 19.17 -0.04
C LEU A 46 -6.16 20.16 0.12
N LYS A 47 -5.92 21.14 0.97
CA LYS A 47 -6.80 22.30 1.15
C LYS A 47 -6.09 23.58 0.81
N ASP A 48 -6.79 24.46 0.09
CA ASP A 48 -6.31 25.77 -0.32
C ASP A 48 -7.29 26.88 0.14
N PRO A 49 -7.30 27.18 1.46
CA PRO A 49 -8.23 28.17 2.02
C PRO A 49 -8.01 29.58 1.47
N HIS A 50 -6.82 29.85 0.96
CA HIS A 50 -6.45 31.16 0.40
C HIS A 50 -6.57 31.24 -1.13
N LYS A 51 -7.03 30.16 -1.78
CA LYS A 51 -7.21 30.10 -3.24
C LYS A 51 -5.95 30.47 -4.03
N LEU A 52 -4.80 29.94 -3.61
CA LEU A 52 -3.50 30.22 -4.23
C LEU A 52 -3.26 29.42 -5.50
N ILE A 53 -3.96 28.29 -5.64
CA ILE A 53 -3.80 27.35 -6.76
C ILE A 53 -5.11 27.09 -7.53
N GLY A 54 -6.19 27.77 -7.17
CA GLY A 54 -7.47 27.69 -7.87
C GLY A 54 -8.65 28.12 -7.01
N ASP A 55 -9.85 28.13 -7.57
CA ASP A 55 -11.03 28.72 -6.95
C ASP A 55 -11.71 27.85 -5.88
N VAL A 56 -11.36 26.57 -5.80
CA VAL A 56 -11.95 25.60 -4.87
C VAL A 56 -11.00 25.36 -3.70
N GLU A 57 -11.52 25.48 -2.47
CA GLU A 57 -10.73 25.27 -1.25
C GLU A 57 -10.27 23.81 -1.11
N ASP A 58 -11.17 22.86 -1.27
CA ASP A 58 -10.85 21.43 -1.14
C ASP A 58 -10.39 20.89 -2.51
N ARG A 59 -9.10 20.72 -2.66
CA ARG A 59 -8.45 20.26 -3.89
C ARG A 59 -8.44 18.74 -4.03
N GLY A 60 -8.93 18.01 -3.01
CA GLY A 60 -8.99 16.56 -3.03
C GLY A 60 -7.68 15.86 -2.64
N ILE A 61 -7.63 14.55 -2.89
CA ILE A 61 -6.45 13.74 -2.57
C ILE A 61 -5.35 14.02 -3.60
N THR A 62 -4.19 14.39 -3.08
CA THR A 62 -2.99 14.72 -3.85
C THR A 62 -1.84 13.83 -3.37
N CYS A 63 -0.97 13.43 -4.29
CA CYS A 63 0.21 12.63 -3.97
C CYS A 63 1.48 13.47 -4.14
N ALA A 64 2.41 13.32 -3.21
CA ALA A 64 3.71 13.98 -3.24
C ALA A 64 4.85 13.02 -2.90
N LEU A 65 6.05 13.34 -3.38
CA LEU A 65 7.30 12.72 -2.99
C LEU A 65 8.07 13.70 -2.12
N ILE A 66 8.46 13.24 -0.93
CA ILE A 66 9.08 14.08 0.11
C ILE A 66 10.38 13.43 0.54
N PRO A 67 11.53 14.12 0.45
CA PRO A 67 12.78 13.60 0.99
C PRO A 67 12.66 13.32 2.50
N ARG A 68 13.15 12.18 2.95
CA ARG A 68 13.13 11.79 4.37
C ARG A 68 13.77 12.84 5.28
N ALA A 69 14.82 13.49 4.80
CA ALA A 69 15.58 14.48 5.55
C ALA A 69 14.86 15.83 5.69
N THR A 70 13.67 16.00 5.11
CA THR A 70 12.89 17.24 5.23
C THR A 70 12.58 17.53 6.71
N PRO A 71 12.86 18.75 7.20
CA PRO A 71 12.59 19.11 8.60
C PRO A 71 11.15 18.86 9.00
N GLY A 72 10.93 18.36 10.22
CA GLY A 72 9.62 18.05 10.76
C GLY A 72 9.15 16.62 10.51
N ILE A 73 9.94 15.78 9.86
CA ILE A 73 9.64 14.35 9.65
C ILE A 73 10.32 13.52 10.73
N GLU A 74 9.53 12.68 11.39
CA GLU A 74 9.99 11.69 12.35
C GLU A 74 9.61 10.30 11.89
N ILE A 75 10.60 9.40 11.87
CA ILE A 75 10.39 7.97 11.59
C ILE A 75 10.46 7.23 12.92
N GLY A 76 9.38 6.56 13.27
CA GLY A 76 9.30 5.78 14.52
C GLY A 76 9.97 4.41 14.41
N LEU A 77 9.91 3.66 15.50
CA LEU A 77 10.48 2.32 15.58
C LEU A 77 9.77 1.37 14.59
N ARG A 78 10.58 0.48 14.00
CA ARG A 78 10.08 -0.59 13.13
C ARG A 78 9.07 -1.46 13.90
N HIS A 79 7.97 -1.79 13.27
CA HIS A 79 7.08 -2.83 13.77
C HIS A 79 7.73 -4.21 13.61
N ASP A 80 7.36 -5.13 14.47
CA ASP A 80 7.80 -6.53 14.40
C ASP A 80 6.59 -7.45 14.18
N PRO A 81 6.02 -7.48 12.96
CA PRO A 81 4.83 -8.25 12.68
C PRO A 81 5.17 -9.74 12.70
N MET A 82 4.71 -10.46 13.72
CA MET A 82 4.87 -11.91 13.87
C MET A 82 6.34 -12.39 13.79
N GLY A 83 7.29 -11.57 14.24
CA GLY A 83 8.73 -11.88 14.16
C GLY A 83 9.33 -11.84 12.74
N VAL A 84 8.59 -11.37 11.75
CA VAL A 84 9.08 -11.23 10.37
C VAL A 84 9.92 -9.96 10.23
N PRO A 85 11.14 -10.03 9.65
CA PRO A 85 12.03 -8.87 9.49
C PRO A 85 11.55 -7.93 8.38
N PHE A 86 10.29 -7.53 8.41
CA PHE A 86 9.67 -6.65 7.43
C PHE A 86 9.85 -5.19 7.83
N GLN A 87 10.41 -4.38 6.94
CA GLN A 87 10.66 -2.96 7.18
C GLN A 87 9.36 -2.16 7.05
N ASN A 88 8.70 -1.99 8.18
CA ASN A 88 7.43 -1.26 8.29
C ASN A 88 7.43 -0.46 9.58
N GLY A 89 7.01 0.79 9.54
CA GLY A 89 7.02 1.64 10.72
C GLY A 89 6.11 2.85 10.59
N PRO A 90 5.86 3.54 11.70
CA PRO A 90 5.08 4.77 11.69
C PRO A 90 5.93 5.94 11.19
N ILE A 91 5.26 6.91 10.57
CA ILE A 91 5.84 8.21 10.23
C ILE A 91 4.94 9.33 10.73
N VAL A 92 5.57 10.36 11.26
CA VAL A 92 4.90 11.59 11.69
C VAL A 92 5.53 12.76 10.96
N GLY A 93 4.71 13.64 10.42
CA GLY A 93 5.14 14.92 9.89
C GLY A 93 4.48 16.03 10.68
N LYS A 94 5.27 17.00 11.11
CA LYS A 94 4.80 18.17 11.84
C LYS A 94 5.32 19.43 11.17
N ASP A 95 4.41 20.24 10.65
CA ASP A 95 4.67 21.48 9.94
C ASP A 95 5.72 21.35 8.81
N VAL A 96 5.70 20.20 8.13
CA VAL A 96 6.63 19.88 7.05
C VAL A 96 6.33 20.78 5.86
N PHE A 97 7.31 21.58 5.47
CA PHE A 97 7.22 22.43 4.29
C PHE A 97 7.91 21.75 3.10
N VAL A 98 7.22 21.74 1.95
CA VAL A 98 7.78 21.29 0.66
C VAL A 98 7.32 22.21 -0.45
N PRO A 99 8.21 22.60 -1.41
CA PRO A 99 7.82 23.32 -2.60
C PRO A 99 6.76 22.55 -3.39
N LEU A 100 5.73 23.26 -3.86
CA LEU A 100 4.58 22.62 -4.52
C LEU A 100 5.01 21.90 -5.80
N ASP A 101 5.77 22.60 -6.63
CA ASP A 101 6.14 22.14 -7.96
C ASP A 101 7.11 20.97 -7.95
N ASP A 102 7.98 20.91 -6.95
CA ASP A 102 8.97 19.83 -6.78
C ASP A 102 8.37 18.58 -6.14
N ALA A 103 7.39 18.77 -5.25
CA ALA A 103 6.87 17.68 -4.43
C ALA A 103 5.70 16.94 -5.08
N VAL A 104 4.77 17.64 -5.75
CA VAL A 104 3.56 17.03 -6.31
C VAL A 104 3.88 16.11 -7.48
N ILE A 105 3.47 14.85 -7.38
CA ILE A 105 3.68 13.87 -8.47
C ILE A 105 2.90 14.31 -9.72
N GLY A 106 3.64 14.51 -10.81
CA GLY A 106 3.09 14.98 -12.07
C GLY A 106 2.73 16.47 -12.11
N GLY A 107 3.19 17.25 -11.12
CA GLY A 107 3.05 18.70 -11.07
C GLY A 107 1.64 19.18 -10.73
N ARG A 108 1.42 20.49 -10.87
CA ARG A 108 0.16 21.18 -10.49
C ARG A 108 -1.09 20.61 -11.16
N ALA A 109 -0.98 20.14 -12.40
CA ALA A 109 -2.09 19.54 -13.14
C ALA A 109 -2.64 18.26 -12.52
N GLN A 110 -1.86 17.61 -11.66
CA GLN A 110 -2.23 16.37 -10.99
C GLN A 110 -2.74 16.57 -9.56
N ILE A 111 -2.87 17.80 -9.11
CA ILE A 111 -3.50 18.13 -7.83
C ILE A 111 -4.95 17.62 -7.84
N GLY A 112 -5.34 16.87 -6.80
CA GLY A 112 -6.65 16.25 -6.68
C GLY A 112 -6.82 14.90 -7.37
N ASN A 113 -5.88 14.48 -8.23
CA ASN A 113 -5.92 13.19 -8.94
C ASN A 113 -5.26 12.02 -8.18
N GLY A 114 -4.79 12.25 -6.96
CA GLY A 114 -4.02 11.28 -6.17
C GLY A 114 -4.77 9.99 -5.90
N TRP A 115 -6.09 10.03 -5.73
CA TRP A 115 -6.88 8.81 -5.54
C TRP A 115 -6.83 7.91 -6.78
N ARG A 116 -7.00 8.48 -7.96
CA ARG A 116 -6.91 7.73 -9.21
C ARG A 116 -5.52 7.12 -9.39
N MET A 117 -4.46 7.90 -9.16
CA MET A 117 -3.07 7.42 -9.22
C MET A 117 -2.82 6.23 -8.31
N LEU A 118 -3.29 6.30 -7.05
CA LEU A 118 -3.16 5.21 -6.10
C LEU A 118 -3.91 3.96 -6.55
N MET A 119 -5.14 4.11 -7.04
CA MET A 119 -5.95 2.96 -7.47
C MET A 119 -5.34 2.28 -8.69
N GLU A 120 -4.92 3.04 -9.69
CA GLU A 120 -4.29 2.50 -10.91
C GLU A 120 -2.96 1.80 -10.58
N SER A 121 -2.11 2.41 -9.76
CA SER A 121 -0.80 1.84 -9.40
C SER A 121 -0.89 0.61 -8.49
N LEU A 122 -1.89 0.55 -7.60
CA LEU A 122 -2.03 -0.55 -6.64
C LEU A 122 -2.91 -1.70 -7.15
N ALA A 123 -3.64 -1.52 -8.25
CA ALA A 123 -4.55 -2.53 -8.78
C ALA A 123 -3.81 -3.81 -9.16
N ALA A 124 -2.70 -3.71 -9.87
CA ALA A 124 -1.88 -4.85 -10.28
C ALA A 124 -1.35 -5.65 -9.06
N GLY A 125 -0.78 -4.97 -8.06
CA GLY A 125 -0.31 -5.62 -6.84
C GLY A 125 -1.41 -6.38 -6.09
N ARG A 126 -2.62 -5.83 -6.03
CA ARG A 126 -3.77 -6.50 -5.40
C ARG A 126 -4.21 -7.74 -6.16
N SER A 127 -4.15 -7.69 -7.49
CA SER A 127 -4.59 -8.81 -8.35
C SER A 127 -3.54 -9.91 -8.50
N ILE A 128 -2.27 -9.62 -8.30
CA ILE A 128 -1.15 -10.54 -8.55
C ILE A 128 -0.47 -10.96 -7.24
N SER A 129 0.13 -10.00 -6.54
CA SER A 129 1.06 -10.28 -5.44
C SER A 129 0.36 -10.82 -4.19
N LEU A 130 -0.75 -10.23 -3.78
CA LEU A 130 -1.46 -10.66 -2.58
C LEU A 130 -2.13 -12.02 -2.77
N PRO A 131 -2.86 -12.29 -3.87
CA PRO A 131 -3.36 -13.65 -4.15
C PRO A 131 -2.26 -14.68 -4.26
N ALA A 132 -1.10 -14.33 -4.83
CA ALA A 132 0.04 -15.25 -4.94
C ALA A 132 0.55 -15.71 -3.57
N LEU A 133 0.62 -14.83 -2.58
CA LEU A 133 1.01 -15.18 -1.21
C LEU A 133 0.03 -16.17 -0.58
N SER A 134 -1.27 -15.91 -0.69
CA SER A 134 -2.31 -16.78 -0.15
C SER A 134 -2.30 -18.16 -0.83
N ILE A 135 -2.12 -18.21 -2.16
CA ILE A 135 -2.01 -19.46 -2.91
C ILE A 135 -0.75 -20.23 -2.51
N GLY A 136 0.40 -19.54 -2.37
CA GLY A 136 1.63 -20.18 -1.89
C GLY A 136 1.45 -20.82 -0.52
N ALA A 137 0.79 -20.14 0.40
CA ALA A 137 0.46 -20.70 1.71
C ALA A 137 -0.48 -21.91 1.61
N SER A 138 -1.53 -21.85 0.80
CA SER A 138 -2.47 -22.96 0.62
C SER A 138 -1.84 -24.17 -0.07
N GLN A 139 -0.96 -23.98 -1.03
CA GLN A 139 -0.17 -25.06 -1.64
C GLN A 139 0.76 -25.72 -0.62
N MET A 140 1.40 -24.95 0.25
CA MET A 140 2.21 -25.48 1.34
C MET A 140 1.35 -26.30 2.30
N CYS A 141 0.19 -25.79 2.71
CA CYS A 141 -0.75 -26.53 3.56
C CYS A 141 -1.19 -27.85 2.89
N THR A 142 -1.54 -27.82 1.62
CA THR A 142 -1.92 -29.02 0.87
C THR A 142 -0.81 -30.09 0.92
N ARG A 143 0.44 -29.69 0.67
CA ARG A 143 1.59 -30.60 0.70
C ARG A 143 1.88 -31.17 2.09
N ILE A 144 1.93 -30.28 3.09
CA ILE A 144 2.27 -30.69 4.47
C ILE A 144 1.18 -31.58 5.04
N CYS A 145 -0.09 -31.18 4.94
CA CYS A 145 -1.21 -31.95 5.48
C CYS A 145 -1.36 -33.29 4.76
N GLY A 146 -1.23 -33.32 3.43
CA GLY A 146 -1.30 -34.53 2.65
C GLY A 146 -0.16 -35.50 2.98
N ALA A 147 1.09 -35.02 3.03
CA ALA A 147 2.24 -35.84 3.39
C ALA A 147 2.12 -36.40 4.83
N TYR A 148 1.74 -35.52 5.77
CA TYR A 148 1.57 -35.96 7.17
C TYR A 148 0.46 -36.99 7.30
N ALA A 149 -0.68 -36.81 6.67
CA ALA A 149 -1.79 -37.72 6.69
C ALA A 149 -1.47 -39.09 6.06
N THR A 150 -0.47 -39.13 5.19
CA THR A 150 0.01 -40.39 4.57
C THR A 150 0.96 -41.16 5.47
N VAL A 151 1.81 -40.48 6.26
CA VAL A 151 2.85 -41.13 7.05
C VAL A 151 2.48 -41.29 8.52
N ARG A 152 1.58 -40.47 9.06
CA ARG A 152 1.10 -40.58 10.42
C ARG A 152 0.09 -41.72 10.55
N GLU A 153 0.36 -42.64 11.43
CA GLU A 153 -0.54 -43.77 11.71
C GLU A 153 -1.23 -43.62 13.08
N GLN A 154 -2.46 -44.05 13.12
CA GLN A 154 -3.23 -44.35 14.33
C GLN A 154 -4.06 -45.62 14.08
N PHE A 155 -4.18 -46.47 15.08
CA PHE A 155 -4.88 -47.75 14.95
C PHE A 155 -4.35 -48.57 13.76
N ASP A 156 -3.01 -48.61 13.60
CA ASP A 156 -2.30 -49.32 12.53
C ASP A 156 -2.73 -48.94 11.10
N THR A 157 -3.20 -47.69 10.96
CA THR A 157 -3.68 -47.14 9.68
C THR A 157 -3.22 -45.70 9.49
N PRO A 158 -2.74 -45.30 8.29
CA PRO A 158 -2.49 -43.90 7.99
C PRO A 158 -3.74 -43.05 8.22
N ILE A 159 -3.57 -41.93 8.94
CA ILE A 159 -4.73 -41.10 9.34
C ILE A 159 -5.50 -40.52 8.15
N GLY A 160 -4.87 -40.39 6.99
CA GLY A 160 -5.52 -39.93 5.77
C GLY A 160 -6.61 -40.86 5.23
N ARG A 161 -6.76 -42.05 5.77
CA ARG A 161 -7.84 -43.00 5.45
C ARG A 161 -9.08 -42.86 6.32
N PHE A 162 -9.04 -41.97 7.33
CA PHE A 162 -10.22 -41.70 8.15
C PHE A 162 -11.08 -40.62 7.49
N GLU A 163 -12.38 -40.86 7.36
CA GLU A 163 -13.35 -39.92 6.77
C GLU A 163 -13.25 -38.51 7.39
N GLY A 164 -13.06 -38.44 8.71
CA GLY A 164 -12.87 -37.17 9.43
C GLY A 164 -11.59 -36.40 9.06
N ILE A 165 -10.64 -37.05 8.38
CA ILE A 165 -9.41 -36.43 7.86
C ILE A 165 -9.51 -36.19 6.34
N GLU A 166 -10.18 -37.10 5.62
CA GLU A 166 -10.39 -36.94 4.17
C GLU A 166 -11.15 -35.67 3.82
N GLU A 167 -12.22 -35.33 4.59
CA GLU A 167 -13.05 -34.15 4.33
C GLU A 167 -12.22 -32.84 4.40
N PRO A 168 -11.46 -32.51 5.47
CA PRO A 168 -10.64 -31.32 5.49
C PRO A 168 -9.50 -31.35 4.44
N LEU A 169 -8.92 -32.50 4.11
CA LEU A 169 -7.92 -32.62 3.05
C LEU A 169 -8.54 -32.29 1.68
N ALA A 170 -9.72 -32.82 1.39
CA ALA A 170 -10.45 -32.52 0.16
C ALA A 170 -10.80 -31.04 0.04
N ARG A 171 -11.20 -30.41 1.14
CA ARG A 171 -11.50 -28.97 1.20
C ARG A 171 -10.25 -28.14 0.95
N ILE A 172 -9.12 -28.45 1.60
CA ILE A 172 -7.83 -27.78 1.38
C ILE A 172 -7.41 -27.87 -0.08
N ALA A 173 -7.45 -29.06 -0.68
CA ALA A 173 -7.07 -29.29 -2.07
C ALA A 173 -8.00 -28.55 -3.04
N GLY A 174 -9.32 -28.65 -2.84
CA GLY A 174 -10.32 -28.01 -3.68
C GLY A 174 -10.23 -26.48 -3.67
N LEU A 175 -10.09 -25.89 -2.48
CA LEU A 175 -9.92 -24.43 -2.35
C LEU A 175 -8.59 -23.97 -2.95
N THR A 176 -7.50 -24.72 -2.77
CA THR A 176 -6.21 -24.41 -3.40
C THR A 176 -6.30 -24.42 -4.93
N TYR A 177 -7.00 -25.38 -5.49
CA TYR A 177 -7.26 -25.47 -6.93
C TYR A 177 -8.05 -24.25 -7.41
N LEU A 178 -9.17 -23.94 -6.74
CA LEU A 178 -10.03 -22.81 -7.09
C LEU A 178 -9.29 -21.47 -7.05
N MET A 179 -8.54 -21.21 -5.97
CA MET A 179 -7.75 -19.98 -5.84
C MET A 179 -6.66 -19.88 -6.91
N THR A 180 -6.00 -20.99 -7.23
CA THR A 180 -4.99 -21.05 -8.29
C THR A 180 -5.59 -20.72 -9.66
N ALA A 181 -6.74 -21.31 -9.98
CA ALA A 181 -7.45 -21.07 -11.23
C ALA A 181 -7.91 -19.60 -11.34
N ALA A 182 -8.51 -19.05 -10.28
CA ALA A 182 -8.96 -17.65 -10.24
C ALA A 182 -7.80 -16.67 -10.46
N ARG A 183 -6.66 -16.88 -9.79
CA ARG A 183 -5.47 -16.05 -10.00
C ARG A 183 -4.92 -16.18 -11.43
N THR A 184 -4.83 -17.39 -11.96
CA THR A 184 -4.33 -17.63 -13.30
C THR A 184 -5.18 -16.90 -14.35
N LEU A 185 -6.50 -16.99 -14.22
CA LEU A 185 -7.45 -16.25 -15.06
C LEU A 185 -7.27 -14.73 -14.94
N THR A 186 -7.12 -14.22 -13.71
CA THR A 186 -6.92 -12.79 -13.46
C THR A 186 -5.61 -12.27 -14.05
N CYS A 187 -4.53 -13.05 -13.93
CA CYS A 187 -3.24 -12.70 -14.55
C CYS A 187 -3.34 -12.70 -16.08
N GLY A 188 -3.99 -13.71 -16.67
CA GLY A 188 -4.22 -13.76 -18.11
C GLY A 188 -5.06 -12.58 -18.63
N ALA A 189 -6.05 -12.13 -17.87
CA ALA A 189 -6.81 -10.92 -18.21
C ALA A 189 -5.94 -9.66 -18.19
N LEU A 190 -5.04 -9.53 -17.19
CA LEU A 190 -4.06 -8.43 -17.14
C LEU A 190 -3.09 -8.45 -18.32
N ASP A 191 -2.59 -9.62 -18.70
CA ASP A 191 -1.70 -9.80 -19.84
C ASP A 191 -2.41 -9.45 -21.17
N ALA A 192 -3.72 -9.65 -21.24
CA ALA A 192 -4.58 -9.23 -22.36
C ALA A 192 -4.93 -7.72 -22.34
N GLY A 193 -4.42 -6.95 -21.36
CA GLY A 193 -4.66 -5.52 -21.27
C GLY A 193 -5.96 -5.15 -20.54
N GLU A 194 -6.69 -6.12 -19.99
CA GLU A 194 -7.89 -5.87 -19.20
C GLU A 194 -7.57 -5.27 -17.82
N LYS A 195 -8.56 -4.62 -17.19
CA LYS A 195 -8.42 -4.03 -15.85
C LYS A 195 -9.37 -4.71 -14.85
N PRO A 196 -9.05 -5.92 -14.37
CA PRO A 196 -9.94 -6.74 -13.54
C PRO A 196 -9.99 -6.26 -12.08
N ALA A 197 -10.43 -5.02 -11.85
CA ALA A 197 -10.41 -4.40 -10.52
C ALA A 197 -11.29 -5.12 -9.50
N VAL A 198 -12.47 -5.59 -9.90
CA VAL A 198 -13.41 -6.27 -9.01
C VAL A 198 -12.88 -7.66 -8.65
N ILE A 199 -12.55 -8.47 -9.66
CA ILE A 199 -12.04 -9.84 -9.44
C ILE A 199 -10.71 -9.81 -8.68
N GLY A 200 -9.84 -8.84 -8.95
CA GLY A 200 -8.59 -8.67 -8.22
C GLY A 200 -8.80 -8.39 -6.73
N ASN A 201 -9.84 -7.65 -6.35
CA ASN A 201 -10.19 -7.44 -4.95
C ASN A 201 -10.80 -8.68 -4.31
N ILE A 202 -11.62 -9.45 -5.03
CA ILE A 202 -12.17 -10.73 -4.56
C ILE A 202 -11.04 -11.73 -4.32
N CYS A 203 -10.11 -11.87 -5.27
CA CYS A 203 -8.98 -12.80 -5.13
C CYS A 203 -8.03 -12.42 -3.98
N LYS A 204 -8.01 -11.15 -3.57
CA LYS A 204 -7.23 -10.70 -2.41
C LYS A 204 -7.84 -11.12 -1.08
N ALA A 205 -9.18 -11.11 -0.98
CA ALA A 205 -9.93 -11.38 0.25
C ALA A 205 -9.91 -12.86 0.67
#